data_d7c694053795bf90458218e528591e24
#
_entry.id   d7c694053795bf90458218e528591e24
#
_cell.length_a   1.000
_cell.length_b   1.000
_cell.length_c   1.000
_cell.angle_alpha   90.00
_cell.angle_beta   90.00
_cell.angle_gamma   90.00
#
_symmetry.space_group_name_H-M   'P 1'
#
loop_
_entity.id
_entity.type
_entity.pdbx_description
1 polymer ?
#
loop_
_entity_poly.entity_id
_entity_poly.type
_entity_poly.pdbx_seq_one_letter_code
_entity_poly.pdbx_strand_id
1 'polypeptide(L)'
;MSGVRLTERISVVGGGASGLGISHTLDPNVYLLSGGEELALVDAGAGPGEARILENVRSLGYNPERIEHIYLTHAHADHAGGAASLSEKLGAQVYLSELEREALENADEEALGLSIARRNGFYPDDYRLNPCKVDVPLGGDEKLRCGDLELAVMPTPGHSAGSVCFLVWVEEELALFAGDTVFAGGRISLIVAPGSDLLVLQESVTRLGGLGVASLLPGHGIFPLEGAQEHIDQAIKAFGTMLPPRSILQ
;
A
#
# COMPACT_ATOMS: atom_id res chain seq x y z
N MET A 1 -20.56 -1.22 6.34
CA MET A 1 -20.05 -2.30 5.48
C MET A 1 -18.94 -2.98 6.27
N SER A 2 -18.72 -4.26 6.05
CA SER A 2 -17.72 -5.08 6.76
C SER A 2 -16.50 -5.31 5.88
N GLY A 3 -15.41 -5.86 6.43
CA GLY A 3 -14.28 -6.32 5.65
C GLY A 3 -14.70 -7.33 4.57
N VAL A 4 -13.95 -7.43 3.50
CA VAL A 4 -14.24 -8.28 2.33
C VAL A 4 -13.10 -9.27 2.15
N ARG A 5 -13.43 -10.57 2.15
CA ARG A 5 -12.48 -11.64 1.87
C ARG A 5 -12.27 -11.73 0.34
N LEU A 6 -11.02 -11.66 -0.10
CA LEU A 6 -10.64 -11.75 -1.51
C LEU A 6 -10.21 -13.17 -1.87
N THR A 7 -9.37 -13.77 -1.03
CA THR A 7 -8.91 -15.17 -1.09
C THR A 7 -9.01 -15.77 0.30
N GLU A 8 -8.59 -17.01 0.50
CA GLU A 8 -8.53 -17.59 1.85
C GLU A 8 -7.53 -16.86 2.76
N ARG A 9 -6.52 -16.22 2.20
CA ARG A 9 -5.40 -15.59 2.92
C ARG A 9 -5.40 -14.07 2.87
N ILE A 10 -6.12 -13.45 1.93
CA ILE A 10 -6.11 -12.01 1.70
C ILE A 10 -7.52 -11.44 1.83
N SER A 11 -7.65 -10.35 2.58
CA SER A 11 -8.90 -9.61 2.72
C SER A 11 -8.65 -8.11 2.61
N VAL A 12 -9.66 -7.33 2.21
CA VAL A 12 -9.65 -5.86 2.31
C VAL A 12 -10.35 -5.47 3.59
N VAL A 13 -9.68 -4.71 4.45
CA VAL A 13 -10.17 -4.26 5.76
C VAL A 13 -10.28 -2.74 5.86
N GLY A 14 -9.65 -2.00 4.96
CA GLY A 14 -9.79 -0.56 4.77
C GLY A 14 -10.03 -0.20 3.31
N GLY A 15 -10.63 0.96 3.07
CA GLY A 15 -10.87 1.49 1.74
C GLY A 15 -11.82 2.67 1.82
N GLY A 16 -11.37 3.84 1.36
CA GLY A 16 -12.10 5.08 1.42
C GLY A 16 -12.85 5.42 0.13
N ALA A 17 -12.85 6.70 -0.23
CA ALA A 17 -13.61 7.23 -1.36
C ALA A 17 -13.15 6.66 -2.72
N SER A 18 -11.87 6.34 -2.85
CA SER A 18 -11.29 5.73 -4.05
C SER A 18 -11.23 4.19 -4.00
N GLY A 19 -11.90 3.56 -3.03
CA GLY A 19 -11.96 2.10 -2.85
C GLY A 19 -13.38 1.63 -2.56
N LEU A 20 -13.53 0.67 -1.62
CA LEU A 20 -14.83 0.07 -1.29
C LEU A 20 -15.73 0.90 -0.36
N GLY A 21 -15.25 2.02 0.19
CA GLY A 21 -16.00 2.84 1.14
C GLY A 21 -16.31 2.13 2.46
N ILE A 22 -15.40 1.25 2.92
CA ILE A 22 -15.60 0.42 4.11
C ILE A 22 -14.89 0.96 5.36
N SER A 23 -14.09 2.01 5.21
CA SER A 23 -13.44 2.72 6.33
C SER A 23 -13.51 4.25 6.12
N HIS A 24 -12.52 5.01 6.56
CA HIS A 24 -12.53 6.47 6.41
C HIS A 24 -12.29 6.90 4.96
N THR A 25 -12.87 8.03 4.55
CA THR A 25 -12.81 8.52 3.16
C THR A 25 -11.39 8.75 2.63
N LEU A 26 -10.44 9.03 3.51
CA LEU A 26 -9.03 9.24 3.17
C LEU A 26 -8.23 7.94 3.08
N ASP A 27 -8.77 6.79 3.52
CA ASP A 27 -8.01 5.54 3.52
C ASP A 27 -7.80 5.00 2.11
N PRO A 28 -6.61 4.43 1.80
CA PRO A 28 -6.39 3.60 0.64
C PRO A 28 -7.05 2.22 0.86
N ASN A 29 -6.88 1.31 -0.05
CA ASN A 29 -7.15 -0.10 0.22
C ASN A 29 -6.13 -0.62 1.25
N VAL A 30 -6.59 -0.94 2.45
CA VAL A 30 -5.79 -1.61 3.48
C VAL A 30 -6.09 -3.09 3.44
N TYR A 31 -5.05 -3.89 3.27
CA TYR A 31 -5.21 -5.34 3.16
C TYR A 31 -4.80 -6.03 4.46
N LEU A 32 -5.54 -7.10 4.79
CA LEU A 32 -5.18 -8.06 5.82
C LEU A 32 -4.64 -9.32 5.15
N LEU A 33 -3.44 -9.73 5.54
CA LEU A 33 -2.80 -10.97 5.14
C LEU A 33 -2.85 -11.95 6.32
N SER A 34 -3.31 -13.19 6.08
CA SER A 34 -3.40 -14.25 7.08
C SER A 34 -2.38 -15.34 6.80
N GLY A 35 -1.33 -15.38 7.60
CA GLY A 35 -0.29 -16.41 7.60
C GLY A 35 -0.55 -17.53 8.60
N GLY A 36 -1.82 -17.93 8.79
CA GLY A 36 -2.20 -18.93 9.80
C GLY A 36 -2.33 -18.32 11.18
N GLU A 37 -1.33 -18.48 12.05
CA GLU A 37 -1.39 -17.94 13.42
C GLU A 37 -1.09 -16.43 13.48
N GLU A 38 -0.33 -15.90 12.53
CA GLU A 38 0.04 -14.48 12.46
C GLU A 38 -0.81 -13.75 11.41
N LEU A 39 -1.05 -12.46 11.66
CA LEU A 39 -1.70 -11.56 10.73
C LEU A 39 -0.76 -10.38 10.41
N ALA A 40 -0.88 -9.85 9.20
CA ALA A 40 -0.23 -8.62 8.82
C ALA A 40 -1.22 -7.66 8.15
N LEU A 41 -1.02 -6.36 8.33
CA LEU A 41 -1.61 -5.33 7.49
C LEU A 41 -0.63 -4.95 6.39
N VAL A 42 -1.14 -4.75 5.19
CA VAL A 42 -0.44 -4.01 4.13
C VAL A 42 -1.11 -2.65 4.03
N ASP A 43 -0.34 -1.62 4.35
CA ASP A 43 -0.73 -0.26 4.66
C ASP A 43 -1.61 -0.12 5.92
N ALA A 44 -1.74 1.11 6.41
CA ALA A 44 -2.30 1.39 7.73
C ALA A 44 -3.50 2.36 7.70
N GLY A 45 -3.86 2.87 6.53
CA GLY A 45 -4.85 3.92 6.40
C GLY A 45 -4.33 5.30 6.81
N ALA A 46 -5.18 6.29 6.67
CA ALA A 46 -4.87 7.69 7.00
C ALA A 46 -4.90 7.99 8.53
N GLY A 47 -5.29 7.03 9.35
CA GLY A 47 -5.41 7.16 10.81
C GLY A 47 -6.85 7.31 11.30
N PRO A 48 -7.67 8.25 10.85
CA PRO A 48 -9.06 8.38 11.34
C PRO A 48 -9.93 7.13 11.12
N GLY A 49 -9.54 6.26 10.18
CA GLY A 49 -10.22 4.99 9.87
C GLY A 49 -9.88 3.81 10.77
N GLU A 50 -8.89 3.92 11.66
CA GLU A 50 -8.32 2.83 12.44
C GLU A 50 -9.36 1.93 13.14
N ALA A 51 -10.28 2.54 13.90
CA ALA A 51 -11.28 1.78 14.63
C ALA A 51 -12.15 0.92 13.70
N ARG A 52 -12.47 1.44 12.51
CA ARG A 52 -13.25 0.73 11.51
C ARG A 52 -12.43 -0.38 10.84
N ILE A 53 -11.14 -0.14 10.55
CA ILE A 53 -10.23 -1.17 10.03
C ILE A 53 -10.21 -2.37 11.00
N LEU A 54 -10.00 -2.13 12.30
CA LEU A 54 -10.00 -3.18 13.32
C LEU A 54 -11.36 -3.87 13.48
N GLU A 55 -12.47 -3.14 13.33
CA GLU A 55 -13.82 -3.73 13.32
C GLU A 55 -14.00 -4.63 12.10
N ASN A 56 -13.52 -4.22 10.94
CA ASN A 56 -13.56 -5.02 9.71
C ASN A 56 -12.73 -6.32 9.86
N VAL A 57 -11.56 -6.27 10.49
CA VAL A 57 -10.78 -7.47 10.84
C VAL A 57 -11.62 -8.43 11.69
N ARG A 58 -12.28 -7.93 12.75
CA ARG A 58 -13.16 -8.76 13.61
C ARG A 58 -14.33 -9.33 12.83
N SER A 59 -14.93 -8.57 11.92
CA SER A 59 -16.08 -9.02 11.11
C SER A 59 -15.75 -10.21 10.20
N LEU A 60 -14.47 -10.38 9.87
CA LEU A 60 -13.96 -11.52 9.09
C LEU A 60 -13.63 -12.74 9.96
N GLY A 61 -13.83 -12.64 11.28
CA GLY A 61 -13.56 -13.71 12.24
C GLY A 61 -12.13 -13.73 12.78
N TYR A 62 -11.32 -12.72 12.50
CA TYR A 62 -9.96 -12.62 13.01
C TYR A 62 -9.89 -11.80 14.30
N ASN A 63 -8.93 -12.16 15.18
CA ASN A 63 -8.58 -11.32 16.34
C ASN A 63 -7.53 -10.29 15.92
N PRO A 64 -7.81 -8.96 15.98
CA PRO A 64 -6.84 -7.93 15.63
C PRO A 64 -5.54 -7.98 16.44
N GLU A 65 -5.55 -8.50 17.67
CA GLU A 65 -4.35 -8.64 18.51
C GLU A 65 -3.31 -9.62 17.94
N ARG A 66 -3.67 -10.38 16.89
CA ARG A 66 -2.77 -11.26 16.14
C ARG A 66 -2.08 -10.55 14.97
N ILE A 67 -2.36 -9.27 14.77
CA ILE A 67 -1.64 -8.46 13.78
C ILE A 67 -0.28 -8.12 14.38
N GLU A 68 0.76 -8.78 13.89
CA GLU A 68 2.13 -8.63 14.37
C GLU A 68 2.98 -7.74 13.45
N HIS A 69 2.49 -7.48 12.23
CA HIS A 69 3.22 -6.76 11.21
C HIS A 69 2.36 -5.72 10.50
N ILE A 70 2.93 -4.56 10.22
CA ILE A 70 2.38 -3.50 9.37
C ILE A 70 3.42 -3.23 8.27
N TYR A 71 3.16 -3.75 7.07
CA TYR A 71 4.00 -3.56 5.90
C TYR A 71 3.54 -2.34 5.13
N LEU A 72 4.27 -1.23 5.21
CA LEU A 72 3.95 -0.01 4.49
C LEU A 72 4.55 -0.05 3.09
N THR A 73 3.72 0.19 2.09
CA THR A 73 4.17 0.28 0.69
C THR A 73 4.98 1.54 0.45
N HIS A 74 4.64 2.63 1.14
CA HIS A 74 5.33 3.92 1.14
C HIS A 74 4.79 4.82 2.27
N ALA A 75 5.39 5.99 2.47
CA ALA A 75 5.10 6.84 3.62
C ALA A 75 4.09 7.99 3.34
N HIS A 76 3.34 8.00 2.24
CA HIS A 76 2.27 8.98 2.09
C HIS A 76 1.21 8.81 3.19
N ALA A 77 0.62 9.93 3.58
CA ALA A 77 -0.16 10.02 4.80
C ALA A 77 -1.44 9.17 4.81
N ASP A 78 -2.02 8.86 3.67
CA ASP A 78 -3.15 7.95 3.56
C ASP A 78 -2.74 6.48 3.78
N HIS A 79 -1.51 6.10 3.43
CA HIS A 79 -0.97 4.75 3.63
C HIS A 79 -0.36 4.55 5.02
N ALA A 80 0.40 5.54 5.51
CA ALA A 80 1.18 5.44 6.74
C ALA A 80 0.57 6.15 7.96
N GLY A 81 -0.46 6.98 7.76
CA GLY A 81 -0.99 7.84 8.82
C GLY A 81 -1.55 7.10 10.04
N GLY A 82 -2.06 5.88 9.85
CA GLY A 82 -2.55 5.03 10.92
C GLY A 82 -1.48 4.17 11.60
N ALA A 83 -0.27 4.09 11.03
CA ALA A 83 0.74 3.13 11.46
C ALA A 83 1.18 3.32 12.94
N ALA A 84 1.40 4.56 13.37
CA ALA A 84 1.81 4.86 14.75
C ALA A 84 0.79 4.35 15.78
N SER A 85 -0.48 4.70 15.58
CA SER A 85 -1.55 4.31 16.51
C SER A 85 -1.84 2.80 16.47
N LEU A 86 -1.84 2.20 15.28
CA LEU A 86 -2.02 0.75 15.13
C LEU A 86 -0.87 -0.04 15.77
N SER A 87 0.38 0.39 15.54
CA SER A 87 1.56 -0.25 16.14
C SER A 87 1.52 -0.16 17.67
N GLU A 88 1.24 1.02 18.24
CA GLU A 88 1.12 1.18 19.69
C GLU A 88 0.00 0.31 20.29
N LYS A 89 -1.16 0.27 19.64
CA LYS A 89 -2.34 -0.45 20.12
C LYS A 89 -2.18 -1.98 20.03
N LEU A 90 -1.53 -2.48 19.00
CA LEU A 90 -1.44 -3.90 18.70
C LEU A 90 -0.09 -4.53 19.12
N GLY A 91 0.93 -3.70 19.37
CA GLY A 91 2.30 -4.16 19.53
C GLY A 91 2.94 -4.62 18.22
N ALA A 92 2.36 -4.25 17.07
CA ALA A 92 2.80 -4.67 15.76
C ALA A 92 4.06 -3.92 15.31
N GLN A 93 4.97 -4.63 14.64
CA GLN A 93 6.18 -4.04 14.06
C GLN A 93 5.85 -3.32 12.76
N VAL A 94 6.44 -2.14 12.56
CA VAL A 94 6.28 -1.32 11.35
C VAL A 94 7.47 -1.52 10.42
N TYR A 95 7.18 -1.85 9.17
CA TYR A 95 8.14 -2.06 8.09
C TYR A 95 7.96 -0.96 7.05
N LEU A 96 9.04 -0.30 6.66
CA LEU A 96 9.03 0.76 5.64
C LEU A 96 10.40 0.83 4.96
N SER A 97 10.43 1.27 3.73
CA SER A 97 11.69 1.58 3.03
C SER A 97 12.58 2.52 3.87
N GLU A 98 13.88 2.18 3.96
CA GLU A 98 14.88 3.02 4.64
C GLU A 98 14.92 4.44 4.08
N LEU A 99 14.56 4.61 2.78
CA LEU A 99 14.58 5.91 2.12
C LEU A 99 13.51 6.89 2.66
N GLU A 100 12.45 6.40 3.31
CA GLU A 100 11.38 7.24 3.87
C GLU A 100 11.29 7.15 5.39
N ARG A 101 12.15 6.34 6.00
CA ARG A 101 12.16 6.10 7.44
C ARG A 101 12.27 7.39 8.24
N GLU A 102 13.31 8.19 8.00
CA GLU A 102 13.59 9.41 8.76
C GLU A 102 12.41 10.40 8.65
N ALA A 103 11.82 10.52 7.44
CA ALA A 103 10.69 11.40 7.22
C ALA A 103 9.45 10.96 7.99
N LEU A 104 9.15 9.65 8.04
CA LEU A 104 8.01 9.13 8.80
C LEU A 104 8.26 9.23 10.32
N GLU A 105 9.46 8.89 10.79
CA GLU A 105 9.83 8.96 12.22
C GLU A 105 9.78 10.40 12.75
N ASN A 106 10.02 11.41 11.92
CA ASN A 106 9.94 12.82 12.27
C ASN A 106 8.61 13.49 11.89
N ALA A 107 7.68 12.75 11.26
CA ALA A 107 6.47 13.29 10.66
C ALA A 107 6.75 14.52 9.76
N ASP A 108 7.78 14.41 8.91
CA ASP A 108 8.18 15.47 7.99
C ASP A 108 7.16 15.59 6.85
N GLU A 109 6.11 16.37 7.10
CA GLU A 109 4.99 16.59 6.18
C GLU A 109 5.43 17.21 4.84
N GLU A 110 6.54 17.94 4.81
CA GLU A 110 7.09 18.53 3.58
C GLU A 110 7.78 17.45 2.75
N ALA A 111 8.67 16.67 3.35
CA ALA A 111 9.38 15.59 2.67
C ALA A 111 8.44 14.49 2.16
N LEU A 112 7.35 14.22 2.88
CA LEU A 112 6.33 13.23 2.51
C LEU A 112 5.19 13.81 1.64
N GLY A 113 5.29 15.05 1.17
CA GLY A 113 4.34 15.68 0.26
C GLY A 113 2.98 16.03 0.88
N LEU A 114 2.74 15.80 2.18
CA LEU A 114 1.47 16.09 2.84
C LEU A 114 1.13 17.59 2.81
N SER A 115 2.13 18.46 2.98
CA SER A 115 1.93 19.90 2.92
C SER A 115 1.36 20.37 1.58
N ILE A 116 1.86 19.82 0.48
CA ILE A 116 1.33 20.15 -0.87
C ILE A 116 -0.03 19.53 -1.09
N ALA A 117 -0.24 18.27 -0.67
CA ALA A 117 -1.52 17.57 -0.80
C ALA A 117 -2.64 18.29 -0.03
N ARG A 118 -2.38 18.76 1.19
CA ARG A 118 -3.32 19.56 2.01
C ARG A 118 -3.66 20.88 1.33
N ARG A 119 -2.68 21.63 0.80
CA ARG A 119 -2.92 22.88 0.05
C ARG A 119 -3.79 22.67 -1.21
N ASN A 120 -3.79 21.48 -1.77
CA ASN A 120 -4.60 21.10 -2.93
C ASN A 120 -5.93 20.42 -2.56
N GLY A 121 -6.29 20.38 -1.27
CA GLY A 121 -7.59 19.89 -0.81
C GLY A 121 -7.72 18.35 -0.76
N PHE A 122 -6.62 17.60 -0.88
CA PHE A 122 -6.65 16.14 -0.71
C PHE A 122 -6.83 15.73 0.75
N TYR A 123 -6.42 16.59 1.70
CA TYR A 123 -6.60 16.40 3.14
C TYR A 123 -7.22 17.64 3.77
N PRO A 124 -7.96 17.48 4.87
CA PRO A 124 -8.43 18.61 5.68
C PRO A 124 -7.26 19.48 6.17
N ASP A 125 -7.50 20.77 6.35
CA ASP A 125 -6.48 21.73 6.80
C ASP A 125 -5.89 21.39 8.18
N ASP A 126 -6.66 20.73 9.03
CA ASP A 126 -6.28 20.30 10.38
C ASP A 126 -5.72 18.87 10.43
N TYR A 127 -5.68 18.14 9.33
CA TYR A 127 -5.04 16.81 9.29
C TYR A 127 -3.54 16.93 9.56
N ARG A 128 -3.03 16.08 10.42
CA ARG A 128 -1.60 16.00 10.77
C ARG A 128 -1.13 14.56 10.75
N LEU A 129 0.10 14.38 10.27
CA LEU A 129 0.79 13.10 10.36
C LEU A 129 1.39 12.94 11.76
N ASN A 130 1.22 11.78 12.37
CA ASN A 130 1.88 11.46 13.63
C ASN A 130 3.23 10.79 13.35
N PRO A 131 4.29 11.12 14.12
CA PRO A 131 5.55 10.41 14.06
C PRO A 131 5.33 8.92 14.30
N CYS A 132 5.94 8.09 13.47
CA CYS A 132 5.84 6.63 13.60
C CYS A 132 7.24 6.01 13.58
N LYS A 133 7.57 5.24 14.61
CA LYS A 133 8.80 4.47 14.63
C LYS A 133 8.77 3.38 13.56
N VAL A 134 9.83 3.26 12.79
CA VAL A 134 10.05 2.15 11.87
C VAL A 134 10.91 1.10 12.55
N ASP A 135 10.32 -0.06 12.84
CA ASP A 135 11.04 -1.14 13.55
C ASP A 135 11.97 -1.90 12.62
N VAL A 136 11.56 -2.09 11.37
CA VAL A 136 12.32 -2.82 10.35
C VAL A 136 12.43 -1.99 9.08
N PRO A 137 13.57 -1.32 8.87
CA PRO A 137 13.84 -0.61 7.63
C PRO A 137 14.11 -1.60 6.50
N LEU A 138 13.53 -1.33 5.31
CA LEU A 138 13.66 -2.18 4.13
C LEU A 138 14.66 -1.56 3.14
N GLY A 139 15.68 -2.35 2.78
CA GLY A 139 16.71 -1.99 1.79
C GLY A 139 16.36 -2.40 0.35
N GLY A 140 15.47 -3.41 0.18
CA GLY A 140 14.83 -3.72 -1.08
C GLY A 140 14.91 -5.13 -1.63
N ASP A 141 15.59 -6.06 -0.98
CA ASP A 141 15.67 -7.47 -1.44
C ASP A 141 15.30 -8.45 -0.31
N GLU A 142 14.63 -7.94 0.72
CA GLU A 142 14.28 -8.74 1.88
C GLU A 142 13.16 -9.72 1.55
N LYS A 143 13.18 -10.83 2.28
CA LYS A 143 12.08 -11.75 2.42
C LYS A 143 11.47 -11.55 3.80
N LEU A 144 10.24 -11.09 3.83
CA LEU A 144 9.46 -10.91 5.04
C LEU A 144 8.62 -12.16 5.29
N ARG A 145 8.13 -12.30 6.52
CA ARG A 145 7.25 -13.41 6.89
C ARG A 145 6.02 -12.92 7.63
N CYS A 146 4.90 -13.57 7.37
CA CYS A 146 3.70 -13.53 8.16
C CYS A 146 3.27 -14.98 8.35
N GLY A 147 3.58 -15.57 9.50
CA GLY A 147 3.36 -16.98 9.78
C GLY A 147 4.01 -17.90 8.74
N ASP A 148 3.19 -18.65 8.01
CA ASP A 148 3.62 -19.58 6.96
C ASP A 148 3.80 -18.92 5.57
N LEU A 149 3.47 -17.66 5.42
CA LEU A 149 3.64 -16.92 4.17
C LEU A 149 4.99 -16.18 4.13
N GLU A 150 5.63 -16.23 2.96
CA GLU A 150 6.82 -15.45 2.64
C GLU A 150 6.46 -14.36 1.62
N LEU A 151 6.86 -13.12 1.88
CA LEU A 151 6.70 -11.99 0.99
C LEU A 151 8.08 -11.53 0.51
N ALA A 152 8.22 -11.36 -0.80
CA ALA A 152 9.40 -10.71 -1.36
C ALA A 152 9.16 -9.18 -1.44
N VAL A 153 10.10 -8.40 -0.93
CA VAL A 153 10.11 -6.94 -1.10
C VAL A 153 10.69 -6.61 -2.46
N MET A 154 10.01 -5.78 -3.22
CA MET A 154 10.49 -5.29 -4.51
C MET A 154 10.44 -3.76 -4.53
N PRO A 155 11.59 -3.08 -4.51
CA PRO A 155 11.63 -1.62 -4.62
C PRO A 155 11.01 -1.17 -5.93
N THR A 156 10.06 -0.25 -5.86
CA THR A 156 9.37 0.33 -7.02
C THR A 156 9.27 1.85 -6.88
N PRO A 157 10.42 2.55 -6.75
CA PRO A 157 10.42 4.01 -6.63
C PRO A 157 9.79 4.67 -7.83
N GLY A 158 9.37 5.93 -7.66
CA GLY A 158 8.86 6.78 -8.72
C GLY A 158 7.48 7.38 -8.44
N HIS A 159 6.60 6.71 -7.67
CA HIS A 159 5.47 7.37 -7.03
C HIS A 159 5.95 8.16 -5.80
N SER A 160 6.76 7.54 -4.99
CA SER A 160 7.58 8.14 -3.94
C SER A 160 8.99 7.54 -4.00
N ALA A 161 9.95 8.12 -3.29
CA ALA A 161 11.33 7.66 -3.31
C ALA A 161 11.50 6.25 -2.73
N GLY A 162 10.71 5.92 -1.70
CA GLY A 162 10.78 4.67 -0.97
C GLY A 162 9.66 3.68 -1.31
N SER A 163 8.89 3.90 -2.38
CA SER A 163 7.83 2.96 -2.77
C SER A 163 8.36 1.56 -2.97
N VAL A 164 7.64 0.57 -2.40
CA VAL A 164 7.89 -0.86 -2.59
C VAL A 164 6.60 -1.58 -2.94
N CYS A 165 6.73 -2.66 -3.70
CA CYS A 165 5.70 -3.68 -3.85
C CYS A 165 6.04 -4.89 -2.98
N PHE A 166 5.00 -5.61 -2.51
CA PHE A 166 5.17 -6.90 -1.86
C PHE A 166 4.58 -7.99 -2.73
N LEU A 167 5.39 -9.02 -3.01
CA LEU A 167 4.95 -10.20 -3.75
C LEU A 167 4.80 -11.35 -2.78
N VAL A 168 3.67 -12.04 -2.85
CA VAL A 168 3.39 -13.21 -2.02
C VAL A 168 2.76 -14.31 -2.85
N TRP A 169 3.22 -15.56 -2.66
CA TRP A 169 2.56 -16.72 -3.21
C TRP A 169 1.45 -17.18 -2.26
N VAL A 170 0.24 -17.19 -2.76
CA VAL A 170 -0.96 -17.68 -2.05
C VAL A 170 -1.59 -18.76 -2.93
N GLU A 171 -1.67 -19.98 -2.42
CA GLU A 171 -2.31 -21.11 -3.12
C GLU A 171 -1.79 -21.33 -4.55
N GLU A 172 -0.47 -21.24 -4.73
CA GLU A 172 0.23 -21.38 -6.03
C GLU A 172 0.03 -20.18 -6.99
N GLU A 173 -0.68 -19.15 -6.59
CA GLU A 173 -0.87 -17.92 -7.36
C GLU A 173 -0.06 -16.76 -6.79
N LEU A 174 0.54 -15.95 -7.67
CA LEU A 174 1.32 -14.77 -7.27
C LEU A 174 0.40 -13.56 -7.10
N ALA A 175 0.30 -13.04 -5.89
CA ALA A 175 -0.37 -11.78 -5.58
C ALA A 175 0.67 -10.64 -5.43
N LEU A 176 0.34 -9.46 -5.95
CA LEU A 176 1.15 -8.26 -5.90
C LEU A 176 0.41 -7.16 -5.14
N PHE A 177 0.89 -6.80 -3.94
CA PHE A 177 0.50 -5.56 -3.27
C PHE A 177 1.33 -4.43 -3.88
N ALA A 178 0.69 -3.62 -4.70
CA ALA A 178 1.38 -2.66 -5.57
C ALA A 178 1.49 -1.25 -4.98
N GLY A 179 0.84 -0.98 -3.84
CA GLY A 179 0.70 0.40 -3.37
C GLY A 179 0.24 1.30 -4.51
N ASP A 180 0.95 2.39 -4.74
CA ASP A 180 0.63 3.38 -5.77
C ASP A 180 1.51 3.31 -7.01
N THR A 181 2.15 2.14 -7.22
CA THR A 181 3.04 1.91 -8.38
C THR A 181 2.25 1.69 -9.67
N VAL A 182 1.24 0.81 -9.63
CA VAL A 182 0.42 0.48 -10.81
C VAL A 182 -0.98 0.06 -10.37
N PHE A 183 -2.00 0.40 -11.17
CA PHE A 183 -3.41 0.17 -10.89
C PHE A 183 -4.10 -0.58 -12.02
N ALA A 184 -5.31 -1.03 -11.74
CA ALA A 184 -6.16 -1.68 -12.74
C ALA A 184 -6.29 -0.85 -14.02
N GLY A 185 -6.26 -1.53 -15.18
CA GLY A 185 -6.29 -0.89 -16.50
C GLY A 185 -4.96 -0.25 -16.90
N GLY A 186 -3.86 -0.61 -16.25
CA GLY A 186 -2.53 -0.06 -16.53
C GLY A 186 -2.40 1.42 -16.19
N ARG A 187 -3.21 1.90 -15.22
CA ARG A 187 -3.11 3.28 -14.74
C ARG A 187 -1.95 3.42 -13.78
N ILE A 188 -1.48 4.65 -13.58
CA ILE A 188 -0.43 5.01 -12.62
C ILE A 188 -0.87 6.21 -11.79
N SER A 189 -0.16 6.48 -10.70
CA SER A 189 -0.35 7.72 -9.93
C SER A 189 0.59 8.79 -10.44
N LEU A 190 0.04 9.78 -11.19
CA LEU A 190 0.79 10.95 -11.65
C LEU A 190 0.58 12.09 -10.66
N ILE A 191 1.54 12.29 -9.79
CA ILE A 191 1.55 13.37 -8.81
C ILE A 191 2.84 14.19 -8.95
N VAL A 192 2.79 15.43 -8.46
CA VAL A 192 3.97 16.28 -8.30
C VAL A 192 4.21 16.43 -6.81
N ALA A 193 5.00 15.51 -6.27
CA ALA A 193 5.35 15.45 -4.85
C ALA A 193 6.85 15.16 -4.69
N PRO A 194 7.45 15.43 -3.52
CA PRO A 194 8.82 15.02 -3.24
C PRO A 194 9.00 13.52 -3.48
N GLY A 195 10.09 13.14 -4.15
CA GLY A 195 10.39 11.74 -4.48
C GLY A 195 9.61 11.16 -5.67
N SER A 196 8.67 11.91 -6.27
CA SER A 196 7.96 11.49 -7.48
C SER A 196 8.81 11.73 -8.72
N ASP A 197 8.96 10.67 -9.54
CA ASP A 197 9.69 10.71 -10.83
C ASP A 197 9.06 9.71 -11.80
N LEU A 198 8.53 10.24 -12.92
CA LEU A 198 7.83 9.43 -13.92
C LEU A 198 8.75 8.44 -14.64
N LEU A 199 10.01 8.81 -14.88
CA LEU A 199 10.94 7.93 -15.59
C LEU A 199 11.39 6.78 -14.67
N VAL A 200 11.62 7.08 -13.40
CA VAL A 200 11.90 6.05 -12.38
C VAL A 200 10.70 5.13 -12.18
N LEU A 201 9.47 5.68 -12.18
CA LEU A 201 8.25 4.87 -12.11
C LEU A 201 8.11 3.95 -13.33
N GLN A 202 8.44 4.44 -14.54
CA GLN A 202 8.48 3.61 -15.75
C GLN A 202 9.42 2.41 -15.59
N GLU A 203 10.63 2.63 -15.08
CA GLU A 203 11.58 1.55 -14.82
C GLU A 203 11.03 0.55 -13.80
N SER A 204 10.43 1.04 -12.74
CA SER A 204 9.81 0.23 -11.69
C SER A 204 8.67 -0.63 -12.23
N VAL A 205 7.74 -0.05 -12.99
CA VAL A 205 6.63 -0.78 -13.61
C VAL A 205 7.15 -1.80 -14.64
N THR A 206 8.19 -1.46 -15.41
CA THR A 206 8.78 -2.36 -16.40
C THR A 206 9.34 -3.64 -15.74
N ARG A 207 9.91 -3.54 -14.53
CA ARG A 207 10.42 -4.70 -13.78
C ARG A 207 9.32 -5.65 -13.29
N LEU A 208 8.08 -5.20 -13.22
CA LEU A 208 6.91 -6.03 -12.89
C LEU A 208 6.41 -6.85 -14.08
N GLY A 209 6.95 -6.61 -15.28
CA GLY A 209 6.60 -7.32 -16.50
C GLY A 209 7.00 -8.80 -16.46
N GLY A 210 6.10 -9.68 -16.92
CA GLY A 210 6.38 -11.12 -17.05
C GLY A 210 6.50 -11.90 -15.76
N LEU A 211 6.13 -11.34 -14.60
CA LEU A 211 6.16 -12.05 -13.31
C LEU A 211 5.06 -13.10 -13.17
N GLY A 212 4.01 -13.04 -14.00
CA GLY A 212 2.87 -13.95 -13.90
C GLY A 212 1.94 -13.62 -12.73
N VAL A 213 1.78 -12.33 -12.43
CA VAL A 213 0.90 -11.87 -11.35
C VAL A 213 -0.54 -12.26 -11.64
N ALA A 214 -1.13 -13.06 -10.75
CA ALA A 214 -2.54 -13.46 -10.81
C ALA A 214 -3.46 -12.37 -10.23
N SER A 215 -3.10 -11.81 -9.07
CA SER A 215 -3.89 -10.79 -8.37
C SER A 215 -3.10 -9.49 -8.20
N LEU A 216 -3.68 -8.35 -8.61
CA LEU A 216 -3.14 -7.01 -8.40
C LEU A 216 -3.91 -6.31 -7.28
N LEU A 217 -3.22 -5.93 -6.22
CA LEU A 217 -3.75 -5.35 -4.99
C LEU A 217 -3.19 -3.94 -4.80
N PRO A 218 -3.72 -2.93 -5.53
CA PRO A 218 -3.22 -1.57 -5.48
C PRO A 218 -3.74 -0.79 -4.27
N GLY A 219 -3.08 0.31 -3.93
CA GLY A 219 -3.50 1.22 -2.86
C GLY A 219 -4.87 1.86 -3.10
N HIS A 220 -5.25 2.10 -4.36
CA HIS A 220 -6.52 2.73 -4.70
C HIS A 220 -7.26 2.01 -5.84
N GLY A 221 -8.56 2.23 -5.90
CA GLY A 221 -9.40 1.71 -6.97
C GLY A 221 -9.73 0.22 -6.81
N ILE A 222 -9.97 -0.43 -7.93
CA ILE A 222 -10.32 -1.85 -7.97
C ILE A 222 -9.07 -2.73 -7.97
N PHE A 223 -9.23 -3.92 -7.44
CA PHE A 223 -8.18 -4.93 -7.33
C PHE A 223 -8.56 -6.15 -8.19
N PRO A 224 -7.98 -6.30 -9.40
CA PRO A 224 -8.16 -7.49 -10.23
C PRO A 224 -7.62 -8.74 -9.52
N LEU A 225 -8.45 -9.77 -9.37
CA LEU A 225 -8.10 -11.03 -8.72
C LEU A 225 -7.72 -12.13 -9.70
N GLU A 226 -7.90 -11.87 -11.00
CA GLU A 226 -7.54 -12.76 -12.10
C GLU A 226 -6.95 -11.95 -13.25
N GLY A 227 -5.99 -12.51 -14.00
CA GLY A 227 -5.40 -11.87 -15.17
C GLY A 227 -4.64 -10.57 -14.86
N ALA A 228 -4.19 -10.39 -13.65
CA ALA A 228 -3.63 -9.14 -13.17
C ALA A 228 -2.36 -8.69 -13.92
N GLN A 229 -1.58 -9.64 -14.45
CA GLN A 229 -0.41 -9.32 -15.28
C GLN A 229 -0.77 -8.48 -16.50
N GLU A 230 -1.96 -8.66 -17.09
CA GLU A 230 -2.39 -7.88 -18.26
C GLU A 230 -2.49 -6.38 -17.95
N HIS A 231 -2.87 -6.00 -16.72
CA HIS A 231 -2.93 -4.60 -16.30
C HIS A 231 -1.54 -3.99 -16.19
N ILE A 232 -0.57 -4.74 -15.67
CA ILE A 232 0.84 -4.32 -15.61
C ILE A 232 1.40 -4.16 -17.03
N ASP A 233 1.15 -5.13 -17.91
CA ASP A 233 1.61 -5.11 -19.30
C ASP A 233 0.99 -3.95 -20.10
N GLN A 234 -0.26 -3.56 -19.79
CA GLN A 234 -0.89 -2.37 -20.35
C GLN A 234 -0.15 -1.09 -19.95
N ALA A 235 0.28 -0.95 -18.68
CA ALA A 235 1.07 0.17 -18.23
C ALA A 235 2.44 0.21 -18.94
N ILE A 236 3.14 -0.92 -19.03
CA ILE A 236 4.42 -1.05 -19.74
C ILE A 236 4.26 -0.63 -21.20
N LYS A 237 3.23 -1.13 -21.87
CA LYS A 237 2.94 -0.77 -23.26
C LYS A 237 2.66 0.73 -23.42
N ALA A 238 1.91 1.34 -22.51
CA ALA A 238 1.62 2.76 -22.54
C ALA A 238 2.88 3.60 -22.38
N PHE A 239 3.78 3.24 -21.47
CA PHE A 239 5.08 3.88 -21.33
C PHE A 239 5.96 3.78 -22.59
N GLY A 240 5.78 2.73 -23.39
CA GLY A 240 6.46 2.58 -24.68
C GLY A 240 5.91 3.51 -25.80
N THR A 241 4.92 4.35 -25.51
CA THR A 241 4.35 5.33 -26.44
C THR A 241 4.85 6.74 -26.13
N MET A 242 4.42 7.73 -26.92
CA MET A 242 4.75 9.14 -26.64
C MET A 242 3.99 9.74 -25.45
N LEU A 243 2.97 9.07 -24.95
CA LEU A 243 2.14 9.51 -23.81
C LEU A 243 2.27 8.54 -22.65
N PRO A 244 2.42 9.03 -21.41
CA PRO A 244 2.45 8.16 -20.24
C PRO A 244 1.11 7.42 -20.08
N PRO A 245 1.06 6.35 -19.26
CA PRO A 245 -0.19 5.76 -18.85
C PRO A 245 -1.15 6.80 -18.26
N ARG A 246 -2.45 6.50 -18.30
CA ARG A 246 -3.45 7.39 -17.67
C ARG A 246 -3.26 7.44 -16.16
N SER A 247 -3.47 8.61 -15.58
CA SER A 247 -3.49 8.74 -14.11
C SER A 247 -4.76 8.12 -13.52
N ILE A 248 -4.64 7.56 -12.31
CA ILE A 248 -5.80 7.16 -11.51
C ILE A 248 -6.60 8.38 -11.02
N LEU A 249 -5.97 9.56 -10.98
CA LEU A 249 -6.58 10.82 -10.53
C LEU A 249 -7.36 11.57 -11.62
N GLN A 250 -7.51 10.99 -12.82
CA GLN A 250 -8.20 11.58 -13.98
C GLN A 250 -9.50 10.86 -14.30
#